data_04ecbe02403f4425490babd97991f3b7
#
_entry.id   04ecbe02403f4425490babd97991f3b7
#
_cell.length_a   1.000
_cell.length_b   1.000
_cell.length_c   1.000
_cell.angle_alpha   90.00
_cell.angle_beta   90.00
_cell.angle_gamma   90.00
#
_symmetry.space_group_name_H-M   'P 1'
#
loop_
_entity.id
_entity.type
_entity.pdbx_description
1 polymer ?
#
loop_
_entity_poly.entity_id
_entity_poly.type
_entity_poly.pdbx_seq_one_letter_code
_entity_poly.pdbx_strand_id
1 'polypeptide(L)' 'MTVGIVGLGLIGGSFAKAYHAAGWTVYGYDVDESMLAFAQLADAVNAPLTMENIGTCDLVLLC' A
#
# COMPACT_ATOMS: atom_id res chain seq x y z
N MET A 1 -12.28 0.51 5.34
CA MET A 1 -11.83 -0.72 4.67
C MET A 1 -10.32 -0.71 4.54
N THR A 2 -9.73 -1.84 4.30
CA THR A 2 -8.27 -2.02 4.26
C THR A 2 -7.85 -2.66 2.95
N VAL A 3 -6.84 -2.10 2.31
CA VAL A 3 -6.28 -2.63 1.06
C VAL A 3 -4.78 -2.87 1.22
N GLY A 4 -4.33 -4.00 0.70
CA GLY A 4 -2.91 -4.30 0.58
C GLY A 4 -2.49 -4.14 -0.87
N ILE A 5 -1.38 -3.45 -1.11
CA ILE A 5 -0.86 -3.21 -2.45
C ILE A 5 0.55 -3.78 -2.55
N VAL A 6 0.73 -4.73 -3.46
CA VAL A 6 2.02 -5.33 -3.75
C VAL A 6 2.54 -4.72 -5.04
N GLY A 7 3.67 -4.03 -4.94
CA GLY A 7 4.24 -3.27 -6.04
C GLY A 7 3.83 -1.81 -5.99
N LEU A 8 4.77 -0.93 -5.58
CA LEU A 8 4.51 0.48 -5.34
C LEU A 8 5.15 1.40 -6.40
N GLY A 9 5.27 0.90 -7.63
CA GLY A 9 5.69 1.70 -8.77
C GLY A 9 4.62 2.71 -9.18
N LEU A 10 4.65 3.18 -10.43
CA LEU A 10 3.72 4.21 -10.88
C LEU A 10 2.25 3.81 -10.69
N ILE A 11 1.90 2.60 -11.09
CA ILE A 11 0.52 2.13 -11.02
C ILE A 11 0.11 1.86 -9.56
N GLY A 12 0.93 1.08 -8.85
CA GLY A 12 0.63 0.74 -7.45
C GLY A 12 0.61 1.96 -6.55
N GLY A 13 1.54 2.92 -6.76
CA GLY A 13 1.56 4.17 -6.03
C GLY A 13 0.32 5.02 -6.29
N SER A 14 -0.19 5.02 -7.52
CA SER A 14 -1.42 5.74 -7.87
C SER A 14 -2.64 5.12 -7.17
N PHE A 15 -2.74 3.80 -7.15
CA PHE A 15 -3.80 3.12 -6.40
C PHE A 15 -3.71 3.40 -4.90
N ALA A 16 -2.50 3.35 -4.33
CA ALA A 16 -2.31 3.64 -2.92
C ALA A 16 -2.84 5.03 -2.56
N LYS A 17 -2.49 6.04 -3.34
CA LYS A 17 -2.98 7.40 -3.12
C LYS A 17 -4.49 7.50 -3.23
N ALA A 18 -5.08 6.84 -4.22
CA ALA A 18 -6.52 6.86 -4.44
C ALA A 18 -7.28 6.22 -3.27
N TYR A 19 -6.85 5.06 -2.82
CA TYR A 19 -7.49 4.39 -1.68
C TYR A 19 -7.28 5.16 -0.38
N HIS A 20 -6.10 5.72 -0.18
CA HIS A 20 -5.83 6.54 1.01
C HIS A 20 -6.76 7.77 1.02
N ALA A 21 -6.91 8.44 -0.10
CA ALA A 21 -7.80 9.59 -0.23
C ALA A 21 -9.27 9.23 -0.01
N ALA A 22 -9.64 7.99 -0.32
CA ALA A 22 -10.99 7.48 -0.09
C ALA A 22 -11.24 7.04 1.36
N GLY A 23 -10.25 7.19 2.24
CA GLY A 23 -10.38 6.85 3.66
C GLY A 23 -10.03 5.41 4.01
N TRP A 24 -9.46 4.65 3.07
CA TRP A 24 -9.02 3.29 3.35
C TRP A 24 -7.72 3.28 4.15
N THR A 25 -7.55 2.24 4.96
CA THR A 25 -6.22 1.92 5.48
C THR A 25 -5.44 1.21 4.37
N VAL A 26 -4.25 1.70 4.06
CA VAL A 26 -3.44 1.19 2.96
C VAL A 26 -2.16 0.57 3.51
N TYR A 27 -1.97 -0.71 3.24
CA TYR A 27 -0.71 -1.40 3.51
C TYR A 27 -0.01 -1.65 2.17
N GLY A 28 1.29 -1.43 2.13
CA GLY A 28 2.04 -1.57 0.90
C GLY A 28 3.30 -2.42 1.05
N TYR A 29 3.69 -3.07 -0.03
CA TYR A 29 4.93 -3.83 -0.11
C TYR A 29 5.58 -3.61 -1.47
N ASP A 30 6.90 -3.49 -1.45
CA ASP A 30 7.71 -3.48 -2.66
C ASP A 30 9.04 -4.16 -2.35
N VAL A 31 9.61 -4.88 -3.32
CA VAL A 31 10.94 -5.48 -3.17
C VAL A 31 12.01 -4.41 -3.07
N ASP A 32 11.74 -3.21 -3.61
CA ASP A 32 12.60 -2.05 -3.45
C ASP A 32 12.17 -1.28 -2.20
N GLU A 33 13.00 -1.34 -1.16
CA GLU A 33 12.71 -0.69 0.12
C GLU A 33 12.57 0.83 -0.02
N SER A 34 13.25 1.43 -0.98
CA SER A 34 13.14 2.88 -1.25
C SER A 34 11.75 3.26 -1.71
N MET A 35 11.09 2.42 -2.49
CA MET A 35 9.73 2.66 -2.96
C MET A 35 8.74 2.65 -1.81
N LEU A 36 8.89 1.71 -0.87
CA LEU A 36 8.04 1.64 0.31
C LEU A 36 8.26 2.86 1.21
N ALA A 37 9.51 3.22 1.47
CA ALA A 37 9.83 4.39 2.30
C ALA A 37 9.27 5.67 1.69
N PHE A 38 9.40 5.85 0.38
CA PHE A 38 8.86 7.00 -0.31
C PHE A 38 7.33 7.06 -0.21
N ALA A 39 6.66 5.93 -0.39
CA ALA A 39 5.20 5.86 -0.29
C ALA A 39 4.70 6.20 1.12
N GLN A 40 5.42 5.78 2.15
CA GLN A 40 5.09 6.13 3.53
C GLN A 40 5.30 7.63 3.80
N LEU A 41 6.40 8.21 3.32
CA LEU A 41 6.68 9.63 3.46
C LEU A 41 5.66 10.49 2.72
N ALA A 42 5.15 10.02 1.59
CA ALA A 42 4.13 10.72 0.80
C ALA A 42 2.71 10.52 1.34
N ASP A 43 2.55 9.86 2.48
CA ASP A 43 1.24 9.50 3.06
C ASP A 43 0.36 8.68 2.13
N ALA A 44 0.96 7.94 1.20
CA ALA A 44 0.21 7.05 0.32
C ALA A 44 -0.04 5.68 0.97
N VAL A 45 0.83 5.29 1.90
CA VAL A 45 0.79 4.00 2.59
C VAL A 45 0.85 4.24 4.10
N ASN A 46 -0.06 3.63 4.83
CA ASN A 46 -0.11 3.75 6.28
C ASN A 46 0.97 2.94 6.98
N ALA A 47 1.25 1.74 6.47
CA ALA A 47 2.24 0.83 7.06
C ALA A 47 2.66 -0.21 6.03
N PRO A 48 3.78 -0.92 6.26
CA PRO A 48 4.18 -2.04 5.41
C PRO A 48 3.16 -3.18 5.46
N LEU A 49 2.89 -3.78 4.31
CA LEU A 49 2.10 -5.01 4.23
C LEU A 49 2.97 -6.17 4.73
N THR A 50 2.45 -6.92 5.69
CA THR A 50 3.16 -8.05 6.32
C THR A 50 2.32 -9.31 6.29
N MET A 51 2.93 -10.43 6.60
CA MET A 51 2.19 -11.69 6.74
C MET A 51 1.16 -11.64 7.87
N GLU A 52 1.39 -10.78 8.87
CA GLU A 52 0.48 -10.63 10.00
C GLU A 52 -0.74 -9.79 9.66
N ASN A 53 -0.57 -8.74 8.85
CA ASN A 53 -1.69 -7.84 8.54
C ASN A 53 -2.39 -8.12 7.22
N ILE A 54 -1.81 -8.97 6.35
CA ILE A 54 -2.43 -9.28 5.06
C ILE A 54 -3.82 -9.90 5.22
N GLY A 55 -4.02 -10.67 6.28
CA GLY A 55 -5.30 -11.29 6.59
C GLY A 55 -6.40 -10.29 6.98
N THR A 56 -6.03 -9.06 7.31
CA THR A 56 -7.00 -8.01 7.65
C THR A 56 -7.44 -7.21 6.43
N CYS A 57 -6.82 -7.44 5.27
CA CYS A 57 -7.15 -6.71 4.05
C CYS A 57 -8.47 -7.18 3.46
N ASP A 58 -9.31 -6.23 3.09
CA ASP A 58 -10.54 -6.51 2.33
C ASP A 58 -10.21 -6.77 0.86
N LEU A 59 -9.09 -6.22 0.39
CA LEU A 59 -8.66 -6.32 -1.00
C LEU A 59 -7.14 -6.33 -1.05
N VAL A 60 -6.57 -7.13 -1.92
CA VAL A 60 -5.13 -7.12 -2.21
C VAL A 60 -4.93 -6.92 -3.71
N LEU A 61 -4.16 -5.91 -4.06
CA LEU A 61 -3.84 -5.60 -5.46
C LEU A 61 -2.40 -5.99 -5.75
N LEU A 62 -2.21 -6.73 -6.84
CA LEU A 62 -0.89 -7.09 -7.37
C LEU A 62 -0.60 -6.17 -8.57
N CYS A 63 0.37 -5.30 -8.42
CA CYS A 63 0.71 -4.31 -9.45
C CYS A 63 2.11 -4.50 -10.07
#